data_a5e2e989869c8cb62d3a431e5083bf22
#
_entry.id   a5e2e989869c8cb62d3a431e5083bf22
#
_cell.length_a   1.000
_cell.length_b   1.000
_cell.length_c   1.000
_cell.angle_alpha   90.00
_cell.angle_beta   90.00
_cell.angle_gamma   90.00
#
_symmetry.space_group_name_H-M   'P 1'
#
loop_
_entity.id
_entity.type
_entity.pdbx_description
1 polymer ?
#
loop_
_entity_poly.entity_id
_entity_poly.type
_entity_poly.pdbx_seq_one_letter_code
_entity_poly.pdbx_strand_id
1 'polypeptide(L)'
;MERTLDEVKIFVKAGDGGRGCDSRLRISEKKFLNTGGEGGSGGSVIVRADRNVTNLREFLYHPHFRAGSGGLGGSNHKRGKKGRDVVISVPSGTVVYRKDKSFLIRDLVEAGDEVIVLEGGRGGAGNAGGRFAQPGEAGGSLEIVLIFKIPADVFLIGLPNTGKSKLLNRLTHAHAREESFPFSTRHPELGTHETPDYRQVLLCELPALYRESHAGRGLGVDYLKHLDRGKIILFVLDPLNAFAGTLGEGYDILLETLGRYRPSLLEISRGVVVNKMDLEEVRERVGAEKFRPPDPLFLISAETGEGVEELMHFVTAHLRKMETPKELSHG
;
A
#
# COMPACT_ATOMS: atom_id res chain seq x y z
N MET A 1 6.85 21.44 -5.14
CA MET A 1 7.37 20.13 -4.71
C MET A 1 6.16 19.21 -4.61
N GLU A 2 5.86 18.43 -5.64
CA GLU A 2 4.79 17.43 -5.56
C GLU A 2 5.24 16.34 -4.60
N ARG A 3 4.70 16.35 -3.39
CA ARG A 3 4.86 15.25 -2.44
C ARG A 3 4.20 14.02 -3.04
N THR A 4 4.88 12.90 -3.00
CA THR A 4 4.29 11.61 -3.31
C THR A 4 3.07 11.37 -2.45
N LEU A 5 1.95 11.21 -3.11
CA LEU A 5 0.64 11.09 -2.50
C LEU A 5 0.34 9.66 -2.03
N ASP A 6 1.34 9.02 -1.43
CA ASP A 6 1.20 7.67 -0.89
C ASP A 6 0.78 7.67 0.57
N GLU A 7 0.68 8.85 1.18
CA GLU A 7 0.22 9.02 2.55
C GLU A 7 -0.76 10.17 2.64
N VAL A 8 -1.93 9.93 3.22
CA VAL A 8 -2.96 10.94 3.42
C VAL A 8 -3.66 10.72 4.76
N LYS A 9 -4.07 11.84 5.37
CA LYS A 9 -4.89 11.84 6.58
C LYS A 9 -6.31 12.16 6.22
N ILE A 10 -7.25 11.38 6.74
CA ILE A 10 -8.67 11.62 6.57
C ILE A 10 -9.41 11.59 7.90
N PHE A 11 -10.50 12.32 7.97
CA PHE A 11 -11.38 12.40 9.13
C PHE A 11 -12.65 11.63 8.84
N VAL A 12 -12.95 10.66 9.68
CA VAL A 12 -14.12 9.81 9.52
C VAL A 12 -15.06 9.97 10.70
N LYS A 13 -16.37 10.05 10.43
CA LYS A 13 -17.41 10.08 11.44
C LYS A 13 -18.51 9.08 11.10
N ALA A 14 -18.80 8.18 12.04
CA ALA A 14 -19.95 7.28 11.94
C ALA A 14 -21.27 8.04 12.12
N GLY A 15 -22.35 7.48 11.62
CA GLY A 15 -23.67 8.05 11.78
C GLY A 15 -24.18 7.97 13.22
N ASP A 16 -24.86 8.99 13.67
CA ASP A 16 -25.53 8.98 14.97
C ASP A 16 -26.77 8.06 14.92
N GLY A 17 -27.08 7.36 15.99
CA GLY A 17 -28.33 6.62 16.14
C GLY A 17 -29.55 7.56 16.18
N GLY A 18 -30.65 7.12 15.57
CA GLY A 18 -31.91 7.85 15.62
C GLY A 18 -32.55 7.80 17.02
N ARG A 19 -33.29 8.83 17.39
CA ARG A 19 -34.04 8.85 18.65
C ARG A 19 -35.19 7.86 18.57
N GLY A 20 -35.50 7.17 19.66
CA GLY A 20 -36.73 6.41 19.85
C GLY A 20 -37.97 7.30 19.86
N CYS A 21 -39.11 6.75 19.51
CA CYS A 21 -40.39 7.45 19.42
C CYS A 21 -41.11 7.42 20.78
N ASP A 22 -41.72 8.57 21.16
CA ASP A 22 -42.60 8.67 22.32
C ASP A 22 -44.05 8.79 21.81
N SER A 23 -44.60 7.68 21.30
CA SER A 23 -45.95 7.62 20.76
C SER A 23 -46.87 6.86 21.70
N ARG A 24 -48.12 7.41 21.85
CA ARG A 24 -49.16 6.80 22.68
C ARG A 24 -50.43 6.62 21.84
N LEU A 25 -50.98 5.42 21.86
CA LEU A 25 -52.28 5.12 21.25
C LEU A 25 -53.36 5.16 22.33
N ARG A 26 -54.39 5.94 22.12
CA ARG A 26 -55.55 6.00 23.01
C ARG A 26 -56.43 4.78 22.77
N ILE A 27 -56.60 3.94 23.78
CA ILE A 27 -57.46 2.75 23.72
C ILE A 27 -58.85 3.04 24.28
N SER A 28 -58.94 3.88 25.31
CA SER A 28 -60.19 4.34 25.91
C SER A 28 -60.01 5.72 26.51
N GLU A 29 -61.10 6.32 27.08
CA GLU A 29 -61.03 7.68 27.65
C GLU A 29 -59.92 7.89 28.70
N LYS A 30 -59.53 6.85 29.44
CA LYS A 30 -58.52 6.92 30.50
C LYS A 30 -57.31 5.98 30.27
N LYS A 31 -57.27 5.26 29.14
CA LYS A 31 -56.20 4.25 28.92
C LYS A 31 -55.40 4.55 27.63
N PHE A 32 -54.09 4.64 27.78
CA PHE A 32 -53.16 4.82 26.70
C PHE A 32 -52.19 3.61 26.64
N LEU A 33 -51.83 3.20 25.42
CA LEU A 33 -50.79 2.20 25.16
C LEU A 33 -49.57 2.91 24.55
N ASN A 34 -48.41 2.70 25.12
CA ASN A 34 -47.16 3.19 24.57
C ASN A 34 -46.79 2.36 23.34
N THR A 35 -46.70 3.01 22.16
CA THR A 35 -46.52 2.35 20.87
C THR A 35 -45.29 2.84 20.12
N GLY A 36 -44.44 3.66 20.75
CA GLY A 36 -43.24 4.20 20.12
C GLY A 36 -42.20 3.13 19.82
N GLY A 37 -41.75 3.10 18.58
CA GLY A 37 -40.69 2.19 18.12
C GLY A 37 -39.29 2.73 18.37
N GLU A 38 -38.32 1.88 18.21
CA GLU A 38 -36.90 2.19 18.35
C GLU A 38 -36.43 3.10 17.21
N GLY A 39 -35.39 3.94 17.47
CA GLY A 39 -34.65 4.64 16.44
C GLY A 39 -33.82 3.67 15.59
N GLY A 40 -33.49 4.05 14.38
CA GLY A 40 -32.57 3.33 13.54
C GLY A 40 -31.13 3.49 13.99
N SER A 41 -30.28 2.48 13.78
CA SER A 41 -28.85 2.64 13.97
C SER A 41 -28.25 3.61 12.95
N GLY A 42 -27.19 4.32 13.30
CA GLY A 42 -26.38 5.08 12.37
C GLY A 42 -25.67 4.18 11.36
N GLY A 43 -25.16 4.75 10.29
CA GLY A 43 -24.33 4.09 9.31
C GLY A 43 -22.88 3.96 9.78
N SER A 44 -22.21 2.92 9.34
CA SER A 44 -20.80 2.64 9.62
C SER A 44 -19.89 3.29 8.58
N VAL A 45 -18.61 3.44 8.93
CA VAL A 45 -17.54 3.86 8.01
C VAL A 45 -16.70 2.64 7.68
N ILE A 46 -16.61 2.34 6.38
CA ILE A 46 -15.92 1.17 5.83
C ILE A 46 -14.83 1.67 4.89
N VAL A 47 -13.61 1.16 5.03
CA VAL A 47 -12.53 1.35 4.04
C VAL A 47 -12.40 0.06 3.26
N ARG A 48 -12.40 0.15 1.93
CA ARG A 48 -12.35 -1.01 1.02
C ARG A 48 -11.34 -0.80 -0.08
N ALA A 49 -10.51 -1.83 -0.32
CA ALA A 49 -9.61 -1.87 -1.46
C ALA A 49 -10.38 -2.09 -2.77
N ASP A 50 -10.09 -1.27 -3.77
CA ASP A 50 -10.74 -1.30 -5.08
C ASP A 50 -9.69 -1.26 -6.19
N ARG A 51 -9.78 -2.18 -7.16
CA ARG A 51 -8.86 -2.26 -8.32
C ARG A 51 -8.89 -1.03 -9.21
N ASN A 52 -10.01 -0.32 -9.25
CA ASN A 52 -10.18 0.85 -10.09
C ASN A 52 -9.58 2.12 -9.46
N VAL A 53 -9.21 2.07 -8.19
CA VAL A 53 -8.56 3.17 -7.49
C VAL A 53 -7.05 2.95 -7.53
N THR A 54 -6.31 3.88 -8.13
CA THR A 54 -4.86 3.74 -8.36
C THR A 54 -3.99 4.60 -7.44
N ASN A 55 -4.56 5.59 -6.78
CA ASN A 55 -3.82 6.51 -5.91
C ASN A 55 -4.73 7.12 -4.83
N LEU A 56 -4.11 7.82 -3.87
CA LEU A 56 -4.81 8.48 -2.76
C LEU A 56 -5.06 9.99 -3.00
N ARG A 57 -4.86 10.50 -4.24
CA ARG A 57 -4.88 11.94 -4.53
C ARG A 57 -6.23 12.60 -4.22
N GLU A 58 -7.34 11.92 -4.44
CA GLU A 58 -8.68 12.44 -4.17
C GLU A 58 -8.88 12.84 -2.70
N PHE A 59 -8.26 12.11 -1.78
CA PHE A 59 -8.40 12.34 -0.34
C PHE A 59 -7.73 13.62 0.15
N LEU A 60 -6.82 14.23 -0.63
CA LEU A 60 -6.29 15.57 -0.31
C LEU A 60 -7.35 16.66 -0.43
N TYR A 61 -8.23 16.51 -1.40
CA TYR A 61 -9.28 17.49 -1.68
C TYR A 61 -10.55 17.21 -0.88
N HIS A 62 -10.79 15.93 -0.56
CA HIS A 62 -11.95 15.45 0.16
C HIS A 62 -11.55 14.61 1.38
N PRO A 63 -10.99 15.24 2.45
CA PRO A 63 -10.48 14.48 3.59
C PRO A 63 -11.56 14.11 4.62
N HIS A 64 -12.81 14.54 4.46
CA HIS A 64 -13.87 14.33 5.44
C HIS A 64 -14.95 13.38 4.94
N PHE A 65 -15.18 12.30 5.70
CA PHE A 65 -16.18 11.29 5.40
C PHE A 65 -17.15 11.13 6.57
N ARG A 66 -18.45 11.18 6.27
CA ARG A 66 -19.49 11.02 7.27
C ARG A 66 -20.56 10.04 6.81
N ALA A 67 -20.84 9.04 7.64
CA ALA A 67 -21.94 8.12 7.41
C ALA A 67 -23.28 8.74 7.80
N GLY A 68 -24.36 8.21 7.25
CA GLY A 68 -25.72 8.70 7.49
C GLY A 68 -26.18 8.41 8.92
N SER A 69 -26.94 9.35 9.51
CA SER A 69 -27.57 9.10 10.81
C SER A 69 -28.79 8.18 10.66
N GLY A 70 -29.10 7.43 11.71
CA GLY A 70 -30.29 6.61 11.81
C GLY A 70 -31.57 7.43 11.85
N GLY A 71 -32.63 6.90 11.24
CA GLY A 71 -33.96 7.53 11.25
C GLY A 71 -34.59 7.47 12.64
N LEU A 72 -35.52 8.41 12.89
CA LEU A 72 -36.32 8.41 14.11
C LEU A 72 -37.21 7.16 14.18
N GLY A 73 -37.45 6.65 15.36
CA GLY A 73 -38.51 5.68 15.61
C GLY A 73 -39.88 6.23 15.25
N GLY A 74 -40.79 5.39 14.82
CA GLY A 74 -42.17 5.77 14.47
C GLY A 74 -43.19 5.24 15.45
N SER A 75 -44.46 5.68 15.30
CA SER A 75 -45.61 5.11 15.99
C SER A 75 -45.87 3.66 15.57
N ASN A 76 -46.68 2.95 16.31
CA ASN A 76 -47.04 1.55 16.06
C ASN A 76 -45.83 0.62 15.96
N HIS A 77 -44.87 0.76 16.90
CA HIS A 77 -43.65 -0.01 17.00
C HIS A 77 -42.73 0.05 15.77
N LYS A 78 -42.93 1.01 14.88
CA LYS A 78 -42.11 1.15 13.67
C LYS A 78 -40.69 1.58 14.04
N ARG A 79 -39.71 0.72 13.70
CA ARG A 79 -38.28 1.02 13.85
C ARG A 79 -37.84 2.06 12.81
N GLY A 80 -37.00 3.00 13.23
CA GLY A 80 -36.34 3.95 12.34
C GLY A 80 -35.44 3.24 11.31
N LYS A 81 -35.28 3.82 10.13
CA LYS A 81 -34.38 3.28 9.10
C LYS A 81 -32.93 3.36 9.55
N LYS A 82 -32.14 2.35 9.22
CA LYS A 82 -30.66 2.40 9.39
C LYS A 82 -30.09 3.55 8.56
N GLY A 83 -29.14 4.29 9.13
CA GLY A 83 -28.34 5.27 8.39
C GLY A 83 -27.52 4.60 7.28
N ARG A 84 -27.27 5.33 6.21
CA ARG A 84 -26.46 4.82 5.09
C ARG A 84 -24.99 4.72 5.51
N ASP A 85 -24.40 3.56 5.30
CA ASP A 85 -22.96 3.37 5.47
C ASP A 85 -22.18 4.21 4.44
N VAL A 86 -20.98 4.65 4.78
CA VAL A 86 -20.04 5.27 3.83
C VAL A 86 -18.91 4.30 3.56
N VAL A 87 -18.68 4.00 2.28
CA VAL A 87 -17.56 3.17 1.82
C VAL A 87 -16.52 4.10 1.21
N ILE A 88 -15.30 4.01 1.72
CA ILE A 88 -14.14 4.76 1.25
C ILE A 88 -13.29 3.79 0.43
N SER A 89 -13.33 3.95 -0.90
CA SER A 89 -12.54 3.11 -1.81
C SER A 89 -11.10 3.60 -1.85
N VAL A 90 -10.15 2.68 -1.63
CA VAL A 90 -8.71 2.95 -1.64
C VAL A 90 -7.99 1.97 -2.57
N PRO A 91 -6.77 2.28 -3.04
CA PRO A 91 -5.98 1.32 -3.83
C PRO A 91 -5.71 0.04 -3.04
N SER A 92 -5.64 -1.12 -3.74
CA SER A 92 -5.09 -2.36 -3.18
C SER A 92 -3.66 -2.12 -2.69
N GLY A 93 -3.31 -2.65 -1.52
CA GLY A 93 -2.04 -2.36 -0.88
C GLY A 93 -2.07 -1.16 0.08
N THR A 94 -3.24 -0.58 0.35
CA THR A 94 -3.37 0.50 1.33
C THR A 94 -3.40 -0.04 2.75
N VAL A 95 -2.53 0.51 3.59
CA VAL A 95 -2.48 0.24 5.04
C VAL A 95 -3.21 1.34 5.78
N VAL A 96 -4.14 0.97 6.66
CA VAL A 96 -4.97 1.88 7.46
C VAL A 96 -4.43 1.93 8.88
N TYR A 97 -4.04 3.13 9.33
CA TYR A 97 -3.55 3.37 10.70
C TYR A 97 -4.43 4.38 11.43
N ARG A 98 -4.34 4.36 12.77
CA ARG A 98 -4.80 5.49 13.58
C ARG A 98 -3.91 6.71 13.34
N LYS A 99 -4.40 7.89 13.74
CA LYS A 99 -3.78 9.21 13.56
C LYS A 99 -2.26 9.28 13.76
N ASP A 100 -1.78 8.64 14.82
CA ASP A 100 -0.39 8.67 15.26
C ASP A 100 0.46 7.52 14.68
N LYS A 101 -0.13 6.70 13.81
CA LYS A 101 0.48 5.47 13.26
C LYS A 101 0.88 4.45 14.35
N SER A 102 0.49 4.66 15.60
CA SER A 102 0.79 3.76 16.72
C SER A 102 0.03 2.45 16.64
N PHE A 103 -1.12 2.46 15.96
CA PHE A 103 -2.00 1.31 15.85
C PHE A 103 -2.39 1.03 14.40
N LEU A 104 -2.01 -0.17 13.93
CA LEU A 104 -2.46 -0.72 12.65
C LEU A 104 -3.92 -1.16 12.78
N ILE A 105 -4.82 -0.56 11.99
CA ILE A 105 -6.22 -0.97 11.92
C ILE A 105 -6.35 -2.18 10.99
N ARG A 106 -5.85 -2.05 9.76
CA ARG A 106 -5.89 -3.12 8.75
C ARG A 106 -4.90 -2.86 7.64
N ASP A 107 -4.36 -3.94 7.08
CA ASP A 107 -3.66 -3.96 5.82
C ASP A 107 -4.62 -4.53 4.74
N LEU A 108 -4.92 -3.72 3.71
CA LEU A 108 -5.84 -4.05 2.63
C LEU A 108 -5.02 -4.44 1.39
N VAL A 109 -4.60 -5.69 1.35
CA VAL A 109 -3.65 -6.20 0.35
C VAL A 109 -4.32 -6.42 -0.99
N GLU A 110 -5.47 -7.10 -0.98
CA GLU A 110 -6.18 -7.53 -2.18
C GLU A 110 -7.41 -6.67 -2.46
N ALA A 111 -7.83 -6.62 -3.72
CA ALA A 111 -9.07 -5.96 -4.07
C ALA A 111 -10.27 -6.69 -3.44
N GLY A 112 -11.14 -5.94 -2.79
CA GLY A 112 -12.25 -6.47 -2.02
C GLY A 112 -11.98 -6.58 -0.53
N ASP A 113 -10.72 -6.50 -0.09
CA ASP A 113 -10.41 -6.39 1.34
C ASP A 113 -11.08 -5.16 1.93
N GLU A 114 -11.70 -5.33 3.09
CA GLU A 114 -12.38 -4.23 3.76
C GLU A 114 -12.20 -4.27 5.28
N VAL A 115 -12.41 -3.11 5.90
CA VAL A 115 -12.45 -2.96 7.34
C VAL A 115 -13.49 -1.93 7.75
N ILE A 116 -14.26 -2.26 8.78
CA ILE A 116 -15.13 -1.30 9.45
C ILE A 116 -14.26 -0.51 10.43
N VAL A 117 -14.03 0.77 10.11
CA VAL A 117 -13.21 1.66 10.95
C VAL A 117 -14.00 2.21 12.12
N LEU A 118 -15.28 2.51 11.89
CA LEU A 118 -16.22 2.98 12.90
C LEU A 118 -17.61 2.38 12.66
N GLU A 119 -18.18 1.84 13.71
CA GLU A 119 -19.59 1.41 13.70
C GLU A 119 -20.52 2.59 13.97
N GLY A 120 -21.71 2.56 13.36
CA GLY A 120 -22.75 3.55 13.62
C GLY A 120 -23.31 3.46 15.04
N GLY A 121 -23.69 4.60 15.59
CA GLY A 121 -24.35 4.67 16.91
C GLY A 121 -25.65 3.87 16.94
N ARG A 122 -25.95 3.26 18.06
CA ARG A 122 -27.20 2.48 18.25
C ARG A 122 -28.42 3.42 18.30
N GLY A 123 -29.53 2.97 17.72
CA GLY A 123 -30.80 3.67 17.84
C GLY A 123 -31.31 3.68 19.29
N GLY A 124 -31.92 4.79 19.68
CA GLY A 124 -32.53 4.94 21.01
C GLY A 124 -33.79 4.09 21.15
N ALA A 125 -34.05 3.57 22.35
CA ALA A 125 -35.27 2.82 22.63
C ALA A 125 -36.52 3.71 22.52
N GLY A 126 -37.61 3.18 21.96
CA GLY A 126 -38.92 3.80 21.99
C GLY A 126 -39.61 3.61 23.34
N ASN A 127 -40.77 4.27 23.55
CA ASN A 127 -41.55 4.18 24.80
C ASN A 127 -42.38 2.90 24.91
N ALA A 128 -42.34 2.01 23.94
CA ALA A 128 -43.01 0.72 24.01
C ALA A 128 -42.56 -0.08 25.25
N GLY A 129 -43.47 -0.74 25.93
CA GLY A 129 -43.20 -1.49 27.14
C GLY A 129 -43.01 -0.62 28.40
N GLY A 130 -43.51 0.62 28.43
CA GLY A 130 -43.55 1.48 29.61
C GLY A 130 -42.28 2.25 29.93
N ARG A 131 -41.31 2.25 29.02
CA ARG A 131 -40.06 3.03 29.10
C ARG A 131 -40.25 4.45 28.58
N PHE A 132 -39.31 5.34 28.87
CA PHE A 132 -39.23 6.64 28.20
C PHE A 132 -38.44 6.47 26.88
N ALA A 133 -38.87 7.22 25.87
CA ALA A 133 -38.12 7.27 24.63
C ALA A 133 -36.70 7.84 24.87
N GLN A 134 -35.70 7.16 24.36
CA GLN A 134 -34.28 7.50 24.58
C GLN A 134 -33.66 8.14 23.30
N PRO A 135 -32.70 9.04 23.44
CA PRO A 135 -31.88 9.48 22.32
C PRO A 135 -31.09 8.30 21.77
N GLY A 136 -30.72 8.35 20.51
CA GLY A 136 -29.75 7.43 19.94
C GLY A 136 -28.34 7.74 20.43
N GLU A 137 -27.47 6.77 20.34
CA GLU A 137 -26.04 6.92 20.64
C GLU A 137 -25.38 7.81 19.57
N ALA A 138 -24.46 8.68 19.99
CA ALA A 138 -23.65 9.46 19.08
C ALA A 138 -22.69 8.55 18.28
N GLY A 139 -22.58 8.76 16.99
CA GLY A 139 -21.57 8.08 16.19
C GLY A 139 -20.17 8.55 16.54
N GLY A 140 -19.23 7.60 16.61
CA GLY A 140 -17.82 7.87 16.87
C GLY A 140 -17.17 8.71 15.77
N SER A 141 -16.07 9.39 16.09
CA SER A 141 -15.23 10.08 15.11
C SER A 141 -13.76 9.71 15.31
N LEU A 142 -13.01 9.60 14.22
CA LEU A 142 -11.61 9.18 14.22
C LEU A 142 -10.86 9.88 13.09
N GLU A 143 -9.61 10.22 13.33
CA GLU A 143 -8.65 10.57 12.30
C GLU A 143 -7.81 9.34 11.98
N ILE A 144 -7.76 8.95 10.70
CA ILE A 144 -6.97 7.82 10.20
C ILE A 144 -5.95 8.27 9.19
N VAL A 145 -4.87 7.51 9.10
CA VAL A 145 -3.81 7.69 8.10
C VAL A 145 -3.88 6.52 7.13
N LEU A 146 -4.02 6.82 5.86
CA LEU A 146 -3.93 5.86 4.77
C LEU A 146 -2.52 5.92 4.19
N ILE A 147 -1.84 4.77 4.11
CA ILE A 147 -0.52 4.66 3.49
C ILE A 147 -0.62 3.64 2.37
N PHE A 148 -0.47 4.10 1.13
CA PHE A 148 -0.41 3.22 -0.02
C PHE A 148 0.98 2.63 -0.17
N LYS A 149 1.09 1.29 -0.24
CA LYS A 149 2.31 0.55 -0.51
C LYS A 149 2.12 -0.27 -1.78
N ILE A 150 2.96 -0.01 -2.77
CA ILE A 150 2.89 -0.68 -4.08
C ILE A 150 3.06 -2.20 -3.88
N PRO A 151 2.12 -3.03 -4.35
CA PRO A 151 2.17 -4.48 -4.18
C PRO A 151 3.03 -5.13 -5.27
N ALA A 152 4.34 -4.83 -5.33
CA ALA A 152 5.25 -5.47 -6.28
C ALA A 152 6.01 -6.65 -5.64
N ASP A 153 6.28 -7.68 -6.45
CA ASP A 153 7.07 -8.85 -6.05
C ASP A 153 8.56 -8.53 -6.03
N VAL A 154 9.02 -7.76 -7.02
CA VAL A 154 10.43 -7.43 -7.25
C VAL A 154 10.61 -5.93 -7.33
N PHE A 155 11.54 -5.39 -6.57
CA PHE A 155 11.92 -3.99 -6.63
C PHE A 155 13.30 -3.80 -7.23
N LEU A 156 13.40 -2.92 -8.25
CA LEU A 156 14.66 -2.48 -8.83
C LEU A 156 15.12 -1.20 -8.11
N ILE A 157 16.27 -1.25 -7.44
CA ILE A 157 16.90 -0.09 -6.82
C ILE A 157 18.34 0.06 -7.31
N GLY A 158 18.84 1.27 -7.29
CA GLY A 158 20.21 1.56 -7.74
C GLY A 158 20.47 3.05 -7.86
N LEU A 159 21.71 3.40 -8.09
CA LEU A 159 22.16 4.75 -8.31
C LEU A 159 21.56 5.34 -9.61
N PRO A 160 21.65 6.66 -9.83
CA PRO A 160 21.22 7.25 -11.11
C PRO A 160 21.97 6.63 -12.30
N ASN A 161 21.31 6.52 -13.45
CA ASN A 161 21.87 6.04 -14.72
C ASN A 161 22.41 4.61 -14.76
N THR A 162 22.08 3.76 -13.78
CA THR A 162 22.46 2.33 -13.81
C THR A 162 21.64 1.50 -14.80
N GLY A 163 20.62 2.08 -15.45
CA GLY A 163 19.80 1.42 -16.44
C GLY A 163 18.60 0.65 -15.88
N LYS A 164 18.09 1.02 -14.70
CA LYS A 164 16.89 0.42 -14.09
C LYS A 164 15.68 0.46 -14.99
N SER A 165 15.34 1.63 -15.55
CA SER A 165 14.19 1.82 -16.45
C SER A 165 14.34 0.98 -17.71
N LYS A 166 15.54 0.91 -18.28
CA LYS A 166 15.83 0.06 -19.44
C LYS A 166 15.64 -1.42 -19.10
N LEU A 167 16.11 -1.85 -17.92
CA LEU A 167 15.93 -3.21 -17.45
C LEU A 167 14.44 -3.52 -17.21
N LEU A 168 13.68 -2.61 -16.59
CA LEU A 168 12.23 -2.78 -16.40
C LEU A 168 11.53 -2.95 -17.76
N ASN A 169 11.82 -2.08 -18.74
CA ASN A 169 11.25 -2.16 -20.08
C ASN A 169 11.62 -3.48 -20.79
N ARG A 170 12.86 -3.95 -20.60
CA ARG A 170 13.32 -5.22 -21.18
C ARG A 170 12.61 -6.43 -20.57
N LEU A 171 12.37 -6.40 -19.26
CA LEU A 171 11.74 -7.50 -18.53
C LEU A 171 10.23 -7.54 -18.67
N THR A 172 9.61 -6.43 -19.02
CA THR A 172 8.15 -6.26 -18.99
C THR A 172 7.67 -5.57 -20.27
N HIS A 173 6.36 -5.38 -20.40
CA HIS A 173 5.77 -4.52 -21.41
C HIS A 173 5.57 -3.07 -20.94
N ALA A 174 6.26 -2.67 -19.88
CA ALA A 174 6.25 -1.30 -19.40
C ALA A 174 6.88 -0.35 -20.43
N HIS A 175 6.47 0.91 -20.38
CA HIS A 175 7.06 2.00 -21.18
C HIS A 175 7.68 3.03 -20.24
N ALA A 176 8.51 2.55 -19.29
CA ALA A 176 9.27 3.41 -18.41
C ALA A 176 10.14 4.38 -19.23
N ARG A 177 10.20 5.65 -18.81
CA ARG A 177 10.98 6.66 -19.53
C ARG A 177 12.47 6.37 -19.42
N GLU A 178 13.10 6.18 -20.57
CA GLU A 178 14.55 6.03 -20.69
C GLU A 178 15.16 7.40 -21.02
N GLU A 179 15.76 8.04 -20.03
CA GLU A 179 16.44 9.32 -20.21
C GLU A 179 17.90 9.19 -19.75
N SER A 180 18.81 9.83 -20.51
CA SER A 180 20.24 9.84 -20.16
C SER A 180 20.59 10.79 -19.03
N PHE A 181 19.62 11.58 -18.54
CA PHE A 181 19.84 12.51 -17.44
C PHE A 181 19.61 11.87 -16.08
N PRO A 182 20.45 12.16 -15.08
CA PRO A 182 20.20 11.74 -13.69
C PRO A 182 18.82 12.21 -13.22
N PHE A 183 18.11 11.33 -12.45
CA PHE A 183 16.80 11.65 -11.85
C PHE A 183 15.62 11.75 -12.84
N SER A 184 15.67 11.02 -13.94
CA SER A 184 14.55 10.90 -14.88
C SER A 184 13.32 10.29 -14.24
N THR A 185 13.49 9.23 -13.47
CA THR A 185 12.40 8.54 -12.74
C THR A 185 12.07 9.29 -11.46
N ARG A 186 10.93 9.97 -11.42
CA ARG A 186 10.45 10.74 -10.26
C ARG A 186 9.45 9.99 -9.40
N HIS A 187 8.78 9.00 -9.97
CA HIS A 187 7.77 8.17 -9.32
C HIS A 187 8.10 6.70 -9.58
N PRO A 188 7.65 5.78 -8.70
CA PRO A 188 7.78 4.36 -8.97
C PRO A 188 7.11 3.98 -10.30
N GLU A 189 7.77 3.15 -11.08
CA GLU A 189 7.24 2.63 -12.33
C GLU A 189 7.04 1.12 -12.23
N LEU A 190 5.87 0.65 -12.69
CA LEU A 190 5.44 -0.74 -12.60
C LEU A 190 5.48 -1.40 -13.95
N GLY A 191 5.89 -2.67 -13.97
CA GLY A 191 5.79 -3.52 -15.13
C GLY A 191 5.45 -4.95 -14.73
N THR A 192 4.73 -5.65 -15.59
CA THR A 192 4.37 -7.05 -15.38
C THR A 192 5.15 -7.94 -16.34
N HIS A 193 5.83 -8.94 -15.78
CA HIS A 193 6.48 -10.00 -16.54
C HIS A 193 5.62 -11.26 -16.47
N GLU A 194 5.33 -11.84 -17.63
CA GLU A 194 4.63 -13.12 -17.71
C GLU A 194 5.67 -14.24 -17.89
N THR A 195 5.68 -15.16 -16.94
CA THR A 195 6.56 -16.32 -17.00
C THR A 195 6.01 -17.39 -17.97
N PRO A 196 6.83 -18.35 -18.44
CA PRO A 196 6.37 -19.41 -19.34
C PRO A 196 5.21 -20.27 -18.81
N ASP A 197 5.02 -20.32 -17.50
CA ASP A 197 3.90 -20.98 -16.83
C ASP A 197 2.72 -20.04 -16.54
N TYR A 198 2.61 -18.94 -17.28
CA TYR A 198 1.53 -17.93 -17.21
C TYR A 198 1.38 -17.24 -15.87
N ARG A 199 2.42 -17.27 -15.04
CA ARG A 199 2.45 -16.51 -13.81
C ARG A 199 2.86 -15.07 -14.09
N GLN A 200 2.16 -14.14 -13.47
CA GLN A 200 2.51 -12.73 -13.51
C GLN A 200 3.43 -12.37 -12.34
N VAL A 201 4.57 -11.80 -12.65
CA VAL A 201 5.52 -11.21 -11.68
C VAL A 201 5.47 -9.71 -11.83
N LEU A 202 5.11 -9.02 -10.76
CA LEU A 202 5.02 -7.57 -10.76
C LEU A 202 6.36 -6.97 -10.31
N LEU A 203 7.00 -6.23 -11.23
CA LEU A 203 8.25 -5.53 -10.99
C LEU A 203 7.99 -4.04 -10.79
N CYS A 204 8.74 -3.42 -9.88
CA CYS A 204 8.66 -2.00 -9.61
C CYS A 204 10.06 -1.38 -9.64
N GLU A 205 10.26 -0.37 -10.49
CA GLU A 205 11.42 0.50 -10.39
C GLU A 205 11.16 1.59 -9.37
N LEU A 206 12.09 1.80 -8.43
CA LEU A 206 12.08 2.95 -7.55
C LEU A 206 13.00 4.06 -8.08
N PRO A 207 12.67 5.34 -7.81
CA PRO A 207 13.56 6.44 -8.07
C PRO A 207 14.96 6.21 -7.51
N ALA A 208 15.97 6.72 -8.22
CA ALA A 208 17.35 6.50 -7.90
C ALA A 208 17.72 6.92 -6.46
N LEU A 209 18.55 6.09 -5.84
CA LEU A 209 19.14 6.35 -4.53
C LEU A 209 20.57 6.89 -4.71
N TYR A 210 21.09 7.61 -3.74
CA TYR A 210 22.48 8.07 -3.70
C TYR A 210 22.93 8.31 -2.25
N ARG A 211 24.22 8.51 -2.06
CA ARG A 211 24.87 8.55 -0.73
C ARG A 211 24.18 9.48 0.29
N GLU A 212 23.63 10.60 -0.16
CA GLU A 212 22.96 11.57 0.71
C GLU A 212 21.44 11.31 0.88
N SER A 213 20.91 10.25 0.27
CA SER A 213 19.49 9.92 0.35
C SER A 213 19.02 9.73 1.80
N HIS A 214 19.87 9.14 2.66
CA HIS A 214 19.56 8.94 4.08
C HIS A 214 19.40 10.24 4.88
N ALA A 215 19.97 11.36 4.41
CA ALA A 215 19.83 12.69 5.03
C ALA A 215 18.54 13.42 4.61
N GLY A 216 17.59 12.73 3.98
CA GLY A 216 16.34 13.31 3.47
C GLY A 216 16.53 14.14 2.19
N ARG A 217 17.70 14.05 1.55
CA ARG A 217 17.98 14.67 0.26
C ARG A 217 17.74 13.67 -0.85
N GLY A 218 16.74 13.91 -1.68
CA GLY A 218 16.38 13.10 -2.84
C GLY A 218 15.07 12.34 -2.70
N LEU A 219 14.45 12.07 -3.85
CA LEU A 219 13.13 11.47 -3.94
C LEU A 219 13.12 9.99 -3.54
N GLY A 220 14.22 9.26 -3.74
CA GLY A 220 14.26 7.80 -3.61
C GLY A 220 13.91 7.27 -2.22
N VAL A 221 14.30 7.98 -1.14
CA VAL A 221 14.06 7.53 0.24
C VAL A 221 12.57 7.48 0.60
N ASP A 222 11.79 8.42 0.09
CA ASP A 222 10.35 8.47 0.35
C ASP A 222 9.63 7.23 -0.19
N TYR A 223 10.24 6.54 -1.16
CA TYR A 223 9.68 5.35 -1.79
C TYR A 223 10.17 4.03 -1.17
N LEU A 224 11.16 4.04 -0.28
CA LEU A 224 11.65 2.84 0.38
C LEU A 224 10.59 2.13 1.24
N LYS A 225 9.55 2.85 1.64
CA LYS A 225 8.38 2.27 2.33
C LYS A 225 7.65 1.19 1.52
N HIS A 226 7.76 1.23 0.18
CA HIS A 226 7.13 0.24 -0.69
C HIS A 226 7.86 -1.11 -0.65
N LEU A 227 9.17 -1.11 -0.32
CA LEU A 227 9.96 -2.33 -0.19
C LEU A 227 9.41 -3.31 0.84
N ASP A 228 8.61 -2.84 1.81
CA ASP A 228 7.95 -3.72 2.79
C ASP A 228 7.07 -4.81 2.15
N ARG A 229 6.68 -4.62 0.88
CA ARG A 229 5.89 -5.59 0.12
C ARG A 229 6.72 -6.47 -0.79
N GLY A 230 7.96 -6.05 -1.04
CA GLY A 230 8.88 -6.76 -1.92
C GLY A 230 9.27 -8.12 -1.37
N LYS A 231 9.27 -9.11 -2.25
CA LYS A 231 9.83 -10.44 -1.98
C LYS A 231 11.29 -10.50 -2.34
N ILE A 232 11.71 -9.72 -3.36
CA ILE A 232 13.08 -9.65 -3.86
C ILE A 232 13.44 -8.18 -4.14
N ILE A 233 14.65 -7.79 -3.78
CA ILE A 233 15.24 -6.50 -4.16
C ILE A 233 16.41 -6.78 -5.11
N LEU A 234 16.39 -6.17 -6.29
CA LEU A 234 17.49 -6.22 -7.25
C LEU A 234 18.28 -4.91 -7.19
N PHE A 235 19.54 -4.99 -6.80
CA PHE A 235 20.51 -3.90 -6.79
C PHE A 235 21.09 -3.77 -8.20
N VAL A 236 20.70 -2.74 -8.93
CA VAL A 236 21.18 -2.50 -10.29
C VAL A 236 22.40 -1.58 -10.23
N LEU A 237 23.56 -2.12 -10.57
CA LEU A 237 24.85 -1.46 -10.54
C LEU A 237 25.41 -1.24 -11.97
N ASP A 238 26.23 -0.22 -12.10
CA ASP A 238 26.96 0.11 -13.32
C ASP A 238 28.40 0.46 -12.93
N PRO A 239 29.43 -0.25 -13.44
CA PRO A 239 30.82 0.02 -13.10
C PRO A 239 31.31 1.41 -13.51
N LEU A 240 30.69 2.01 -14.52
CA LEU A 240 31.02 3.35 -15.02
C LEU A 240 30.17 4.45 -14.38
N ASN A 241 29.52 4.14 -13.26
CA ASN A 241 28.61 5.09 -12.64
C ASN A 241 29.37 6.27 -12.03
N ALA A 242 28.95 7.50 -12.36
CA ALA A 242 29.60 8.72 -11.87
C ALA A 242 29.38 8.99 -10.36
N PHE A 243 28.46 8.28 -9.70
CA PHE A 243 28.12 8.45 -8.29
C PHE A 243 28.78 7.39 -7.37
N ALA A 244 29.51 6.43 -7.96
CA ALA A 244 30.30 5.45 -7.24
C ALA A 244 31.58 5.15 -8.02
N GLY A 245 32.73 5.12 -7.35
CA GLY A 245 34.01 4.86 -7.97
C GLY A 245 34.22 3.40 -8.35
N THR A 246 33.52 2.47 -7.67
CA THR A 246 33.61 1.03 -7.85
C THR A 246 32.24 0.37 -7.69
N LEU A 247 32.10 -0.89 -8.15
CA LEU A 247 30.90 -1.72 -7.93
C LEU A 247 30.66 -1.94 -6.43
N GLY A 248 31.75 -2.20 -5.67
CA GLY A 248 31.69 -2.37 -4.22
C GLY A 248 31.13 -1.13 -3.53
N GLU A 249 31.62 0.05 -3.89
CA GLU A 249 31.11 1.31 -3.34
C GLU A 249 29.64 1.53 -3.69
N GLY A 250 29.22 1.24 -4.93
CA GLY A 250 27.81 1.32 -5.34
C GLY A 250 26.92 0.37 -4.53
N TYR A 251 27.36 -0.84 -4.29
CA TYR A 251 26.68 -1.84 -3.47
C TYR A 251 26.55 -1.39 -2.01
N ASP A 252 27.65 -0.88 -1.42
CA ASP A 252 27.67 -0.42 -0.02
C ASP A 252 26.75 0.79 0.20
N ILE A 253 26.69 1.73 -0.76
CA ILE A 253 25.75 2.88 -0.70
C ILE A 253 24.31 2.39 -0.60
N LEU A 254 23.92 1.39 -1.39
CA LEU A 254 22.57 0.86 -1.36
C LEU A 254 22.28 0.14 -0.05
N LEU A 255 23.18 -0.72 0.44
CA LEU A 255 23.04 -1.40 1.72
C LEU A 255 22.92 -0.41 2.88
N GLU A 256 23.82 0.57 2.93
CA GLU A 256 23.80 1.61 3.98
C GLU A 256 22.49 2.40 3.95
N THR A 257 22.00 2.76 2.76
CA THR A 257 20.75 3.50 2.61
C THR A 257 19.57 2.69 3.13
N LEU A 258 19.47 1.39 2.79
CA LEU A 258 18.42 0.51 3.30
C LEU A 258 18.53 0.33 4.83
N GLY A 259 19.71 0.04 5.33
CA GLY A 259 19.95 -0.19 6.76
C GLY A 259 19.64 1.03 7.62
N ARG A 260 20.00 2.23 7.15
CA ARG A 260 19.68 3.49 7.84
C ARG A 260 18.21 3.85 7.78
N TYR A 261 17.53 3.54 6.67
CA TYR A 261 16.09 3.75 6.58
C TYR A 261 15.33 2.80 7.50
N ARG A 262 15.60 1.49 7.41
CA ARG A 262 15.04 0.45 8.27
C ARG A 262 15.85 -0.85 8.17
N PRO A 263 16.45 -1.29 9.26
CA PRO A 263 17.29 -2.51 9.28
C PRO A 263 16.59 -3.78 8.75
N SER A 264 15.27 -3.94 8.99
CA SER A 264 14.53 -5.11 8.50
C SER A 264 14.46 -5.23 6.97
N LEU A 265 14.72 -4.15 6.21
CA LEU A 265 14.82 -4.24 4.76
C LEU A 265 16.03 -5.03 4.29
N LEU A 266 17.05 -5.16 5.14
CA LEU A 266 18.22 -6.00 4.87
C LEU A 266 17.94 -7.51 4.99
N GLU A 267 16.78 -7.90 5.52
CA GLU A 267 16.35 -9.30 5.62
C GLU A 267 15.63 -9.77 4.35
N ILE A 268 15.19 -8.83 3.50
CA ILE A 268 14.56 -9.16 2.22
C ILE A 268 15.61 -9.79 1.30
N SER A 269 15.21 -10.84 0.58
CA SER A 269 16.09 -11.50 -0.39
C SER A 269 16.58 -10.52 -1.45
N ARG A 270 17.87 -10.62 -1.78
CA ARG A 270 18.50 -9.71 -2.74
C ARG A 270 19.17 -10.46 -3.88
N GLY A 271 19.30 -9.75 -5.02
CA GLY A 271 20.18 -10.11 -6.12
C GLY A 271 20.94 -8.86 -6.57
N VAL A 272 22.16 -9.04 -7.00
CA VAL A 272 23.01 -7.96 -7.54
C VAL A 272 23.09 -8.09 -9.05
N VAL A 273 22.75 -7.03 -9.75
CA VAL A 273 22.71 -6.97 -11.20
C VAL A 273 23.72 -5.95 -11.68
N VAL A 274 24.80 -6.38 -12.31
CA VAL A 274 25.75 -5.51 -13.00
C VAL A 274 25.29 -5.38 -14.44
N ASN A 275 24.89 -4.17 -14.82
CA ASN A 275 24.31 -3.87 -16.11
C ASN A 275 25.35 -3.29 -17.10
N LYS A 276 24.93 -3.12 -18.37
CA LYS A 276 25.73 -2.56 -19.49
C LYS A 276 26.89 -3.45 -19.96
N MET A 277 26.76 -4.77 -19.79
CA MET A 277 27.77 -5.72 -20.25
C MET A 277 27.98 -5.74 -21.77
N ASP A 278 27.14 -5.05 -22.55
CA ASP A 278 27.36 -4.78 -23.97
C ASP A 278 28.55 -3.86 -24.25
N LEU A 279 28.96 -3.04 -23.25
CA LEU A 279 30.10 -2.14 -23.38
C LEU A 279 31.42 -2.85 -23.00
N GLU A 280 32.42 -2.78 -23.85
CA GLU A 280 33.73 -3.42 -23.63
C GLU A 280 34.44 -2.86 -22.38
N GLU A 281 34.37 -1.53 -22.18
CA GLU A 281 34.93 -0.88 -21.00
C GLU A 281 34.32 -1.39 -19.69
N VAL A 282 33.00 -1.72 -19.68
CA VAL A 282 32.32 -2.32 -18.54
C VAL A 282 32.84 -3.72 -18.27
N ARG A 283 33.02 -4.56 -19.30
CA ARG A 283 33.55 -5.92 -19.17
C ARG A 283 34.97 -5.92 -18.60
N GLU A 284 35.83 -5.05 -19.09
CA GLU A 284 37.21 -4.90 -18.60
C GLU A 284 37.21 -4.49 -17.12
N ARG A 285 36.38 -3.51 -16.74
CA ARG A 285 36.29 -3.01 -15.36
C ARG A 285 35.76 -4.04 -14.38
N VAL A 286 34.72 -4.79 -14.75
CA VAL A 286 34.21 -5.92 -13.98
C VAL A 286 35.27 -6.99 -13.74
N GLY A 287 36.04 -7.31 -14.78
CA GLY A 287 37.16 -8.24 -14.68
C GLY A 287 38.26 -7.77 -13.74
N ALA A 288 38.58 -6.48 -13.76
CA ALA A 288 39.62 -5.87 -12.91
C ALA A 288 39.21 -5.75 -11.44
N GLU A 289 37.95 -5.36 -11.15
CA GLU A 289 37.49 -5.13 -9.77
C GLU A 289 37.34 -6.41 -8.94
N LYS A 290 37.19 -7.60 -9.57
CA LYS A 290 36.95 -8.88 -8.88
C LYS A 290 35.86 -8.81 -7.81
N PHE A 291 34.83 -8.01 -8.06
CA PHE A 291 33.71 -7.81 -7.16
C PHE A 291 32.97 -9.13 -6.87
N ARG A 292 32.82 -9.45 -5.59
CA ARG A 292 32.17 -10.69 -5.11
C ARG A 292 31.25 -10.36 -3.94
N PRO A 293 30.01 -9.91 -4.19
CA PRO A 293 29.03 -9.67 -3.12
C PRO A 293 28.57 -10.99 -2.49
N PRO A 294 28.05 -10.96 -1.26
CA PRO A 294 27.46 -12.14 -0.62
C PRO A 294 26.16 -12.59 -1.30
N ASP A 295 25.46 -11.66 -1.94
CA ASP A 295 24.21 -11.92 -2.66
C ASP A 295 24.49 -12.47 -4.08
N PRO A 296 23.56 -13.22 -4.70
CA PRO A 296 23.68 -13.69 -6.09
C PRO A 296 23.97 -12.56 -7.07
N LEU A 297 24.98 -12.78 -7.94
CA LEU A 297 25.47 -11.79 -8.89
C LEU A 297 25.12 -12.18 -10.32
N PHE A 298 24.52 -11.23 -11.05
CA PHE A 298 24.12 -11.36 -12.45
C PHE A 298 24.80 -10.29 -13.29
N LEU A 299 25.47 -10.72 -14.35
CA LEU A 299 26.10 -9.84 -15.35
C LEU A 299 25.16 -9.75 -16.54
N ILE A 300 24.60 -8.57 -16.82
CA ILE A 300 23.59 -8.41 -17.86
C ILE A 300 23.84 -7.22 -18.78
N SER A 301 23.20 -7.26 -19.94
CA SER A 301 22.93 -6.07 -20.73
C SER A 301 21.43 -5.88 -20.90
N ALA A 302 20.88 -4.84 -20.30
CA ALA A 302 19.49 -4.45 -20.54
C ALA A 302 19.26 -3.98 -22.00
N GLU A 303 20.32 -3.58 -22.72
CA GLU A 303 20.29 -3.21 -24.14
C GLU A 303 20.11 -4.43 -25.03
N THR A 304 20.96 -5.42 -24.90
CA THR A 304 20.98 -6.60 -25.79
C THR A 304 20.11 -7.74 -25.29
N GLY A 305 19.87 -7.83 -23.98
CA GLY A 305 19.18 -8.93 -23.32
C GLY A 305 20.13 -10.03 -22.80
N GLU A 306 21.44 -9.87 -22.98
CA GLU A 306 22.45 -10.82 -22.45
C GLU A 306 22.26 -10.97 -20.91
N GLY A 307 22.25 -12.22 -20.41
CA GLY A 307 22.15 -12.54 -18.97
C GLY A 307 20.77 -12.31 -18.34
N VAL A 308 19.81 -11.74 -19.05
CA VAL A 308 18.48 -11.39 -18.53
C VAL A 308 17.63 -12.63 -18.21
N GLU A 309 17.76 -13.69 -19.02
CA GLU A 309 17.04 -14.94 -18.82
C GLU A 309 17.47 -15.64 -17.50
N GLU A 310 18.78 -15.67 -17.21
CA GLU A 310 19.31 -16.22 -15.96
C GLU A 310 18.82 -15.44 -14.74
N LEU A 311 18.78 -14.11 -14.82
CA LEU A 311 18.22 -13.25 -13.79
C LEU A 311 16.74 -13.58 -13.53
N MET A 312 15.93 -13.73 -14.60
CA MET A 312 14.51 -14.05 -14.44
C MET A 312 14.26 -15.46 -13.96
N HIS A 313 15.14 -16.39 -14.31
CA HIS A 313 15.09 -17.75 -13.75
C HIS A 313 15.33 -17.73 -12.22
N PHE A 314 16.32 -16.98 -11.75
CA PHE A 314 16.56 -16.77 -10.32
C PHE A 314 15.33 -16.16 -9.64
N VAL A 315 14.78 -15.07 -10.18
CA VAL A 315 13.59 -14.40 -9.63
C VAL A 315 12.42 -15.37 -9.51
N THR A 316 12.12 -16.09 -10.58
CA THR A 316 10.96 -17.00 -10.63
C THR A 316 11.16 -18.17 -9.66
N ALA A 317 12.33 -18.77 -9.62
CA ALA A 317 12.65 -19.87 -8.70
C ALA A 317 12.53 -19.43 -7.23
N HIS A 318 12.97 -18.21 -6.93
CA HIS A 318 12.92 -17.67 -5.57
C HIS A 318 11.48 -17.38 -5.13
N LEU A 319 10.67 -16.79 -5.98
CA LEU A 319 9.27 -16.52 -5.72
C LEU A 319 8.47 -17.83 -5.49
N ARG A 320 8.76 -18.88 -6.27
CA ARG A 320 8.14 -20.20 -6.07
C ARG A 320 8.45 -20.79 -4.70
N LYS A 321 9.72 -20.69 -4.25
CA LYS A 321 10.13 -21.20 -2.91
C LYS A 321 9.40 -20.50 -1.77
N MET A 322 9.08 -19.20 -1.92
CA MET A 322 8.36 -18.45 -0.91
C MET A 322 6.87 -18.80 -0.82
N GLU A 323 6.29 -19.31 -1.89
CA GLU A 323 4.85 -19.66 -1.95
C GLU A 323 4.57 -21.09 -1.55
N THR A 324 5.57 -21.99 -1.64
CA THR A 324 5.42 -23.35 -1.13
C THR A 324 5.32 -23.28 0.39
N PRO A 325 4.19 -23.68 1.03
CA PRO A 325 4.11 -23.72 2.48
C PRO A 325 5.27 -24.58 2.98
N LYS A 326 6.00 -24.13 4.00
CA LYS A 326 6.85 -25.03 4.78
C LYS A 326 5.90 -26.09 5.34
N GLU A 327 5.90 -27.29 4.74
CA GLU A 327 5.32 -28.46 5.38
C GLU A 327 5.94 -28.52 6.77
N LEU A 328 5.07 -28.33 7.76
CA LEU A 328 5.40 -28.53 9.16
C LEU A 328 5.95 -29.95 9.27
N SER A 329 7.28 -30.08 9.33
CA SER A 329 7.94 -31.29 9.78
C SER A 329 7.58 -31.47 11.26
N HIS A 330 6.44 -32.09 11.49
CA HIS A 330 6.15 -32.75 12.76
C HIS A 330 6.82 -34.13 12.67
N GLY A 331 8.00 -34.23 13.22
CA GLY A 331 8.67 -35.43 13.63
C GLY A 331 8.73 -35.47 15.14
#